data_a2890db318742569bfb926d0144309a3
#
_entry.id   a2890db318742569bfb926d0144309a3
#
_cell.length_a   1.000
_cell.length_b   1.000
_cell.length_c   1.000
_cell.angle_alpha   90.00
_cell.angle_beta   90.00
_cell.angle_gamma   90.00
#
_symmetry.space_group_name_H-M   'P 1'
#
loop_
_entity.id
_entity.type
_entity.pdbx_description
1 polymer ?
#
loop_
_entity_poly.entity_id
_entity_poly.type
_entity_poly.pdbx_seq_one_letter_code
_entity_poly.pdbx_strand_id
1 'polypeptide(L)'
;MAGSLIFSLGPYHILSYGTLLGTQVFHTFINATASFKTLERPQFATLQRAIFPAYFGIQTILPVALALTYPGSRIVASGIQGALLNEANRWDVAAPLATIFVTGLINWAYCLPVTNSITDKRRAQEKKDGKKSWDAAPHSQEMQSLNKQFGKIHGISSLLNLVTLIATITYGFNLSTRLQ
;
A
#
# COMPACT_ATOMS: atom_id res chain seq x y z
N MET A 1 -19.38 -31.91 3.31
CA MET A 1 -18.07 -31.39 2.83
C MET A 1 -17.92 -29.86 2.94
N ALA A 2 -18.97 -29.03 2.79
CA ALA A 2 -18.86 -27.56 2.91
C ALA A 2 -18.44 -27.05 4.31
N GLY A 3 -18.84 -27.75 5.39
CA GLY A 3 -18.47 -27.34 6.76
C GLY A 3 -16.98 -27.44 7.10
N SER A 4 -16.20 -28.25 6.37
CA SER A 4 -14.75 -28.39 6.61
C SER A 4 -13.93 -27.27 5.96
N LEU A 5 -14.43 -26.65 4.90
CA LEU A 5 -13.72 -25.58 4.19
C LEU A 5 -13.68 -24.27 5.00
N ILE A 6 -14.76 -23.92 5.71
CA ILE A 6 -14.84 -22.71 6.53
C ILE A 6 -13.83 -22.74 7.67
N PHE A 7 -13.48 -23.92 8.18
CA PHE A 7 -12.51 -24.11 9.25
C PHE A 7 -11.07 -24.35 8.75
N SER A 8 -10.83 -24.29 7.44
CA SER A 8 -9.48 -24.39 6.87
C SER A 8 -8.87 -23.00 6.64
N LEU A 9 -7.54 -22.89 6.64
CA LEU A 9 -6.84 -21.61 6.43
C LEU A 9 -6.89 -21.12 4.98
N GLY A 10 -7.05 -22.02 4.01
CA GLY A 10 -6.99 -21.73 2.58
C GLY A 10 -7.92 -20.63 2.10
N PRO A 11 -9.25 -20.67 2.38
CA PRO A 11 -10.17 -19.60 1.98
C PRO A 11 -9.77 -18.22 2.52
N TYR A 12 -9.39 -18.13 3.78
CA TYR A 12 -8.95 -16.87 4.40
C TYR A 12 -7.67 -16.34 3.76
N HIS A 13 -6.77 -17.23 3.39
CA HIS A 13 -5.55 -16.87 2.69
C HIS A 13 -5.84 -16.28 1.30
N ILE A 14 -6.67 -16.94 0.50
CA ILE A 14 -7.07 -16.48 -0.83
C ILE A 14 -7.82 -15.15 -0.76
N LEU A 15 -8.76 -15.00 0.18
CA LEU A 15 -9.50 -13.75 0.37
C LEU A 15 -8.57 -12.61 0.81
N SER A 16 -7.62 -12.87 1.71
CA SER A 16 -6.63 -11.87 2.13
C SER A 16 -5.75 -11.43 0.96
N TYR A 17 -5.26 -12.38 0.17
CA TYR A 17 -4.46 -12.09 -1.02
C TYR A 17 -5.26 -11.32 -2.08
N GLY A 18 -6.47 -11.77 -2.39
CA GLY A 18 -7.35 -11.11 -3.36
C GLY A 18 -7.70 -9.68 -2.94
N THR A 19 -7.98 -9.45 -1.65
CA THR A 19 -8.22 -8.12 -1.11
C THR A 19 -6.99 -7.23 -1.22
N LEU A 20 -5.81 -7.74 -0.88
CA LEU A 20 -4.54 -6.99 -0.96
C LEU A 20 -4.23 -6.58 -2.40
N LEU A 21 -4.21 -7.53 -3.33
CA LEU A 21 -3.92 -7.28 -4.74
C LEU A 21 -5.00 -6.40 -5.39
N GLY A 22 -6.27 -6.72 -5.16
CA GLY A 22 -7.40 -5.97 -5.72
C GLY A 22 -7.42 -4.52 -5.27
N THR A 23 -7.17 -4.26 -3.99
CA THR A 23 -7.07 -2.90 -3.45
C THR A 23 -5.92 -2.12 -4.09
N GLN A 24 -4.74 -2.73 -4.23
CA GLN A 24 -3.57 -2.09 -4.85
C GLN A 24 -3.82 -1.75 -6.33
N VAL A 25 -4.31 -2.72 -7.11
CA VAL A 25 -4.60 -2.53 -8.53
C VAL A 25 -5.69 -1.48 -8.73
N PHE A 26 -6.80 -1.60 -8.00
CA PHE A 26 -7.91 -0.65 -8.12
C PHE A 26 -7.48 0.77 -7.77
N HIS A 27 -6.79 0.95 -6.62
CA HIS A 27 -6.38 2.29 -6.20
C HIS A 27 -5.34 2.91 -7.13
N THR A 28 -4.32 2.14 -7.53
CA THR A 28 -3.21 2.64 -8.35
C THR A 28 -3.65 3.00 -9.77
N PHE A 29 -4.39 2.13 -10.43
CA PHE A 29 -4.67 2.28 -11.86
C PHE A 29 -6.04 2.89 -12.17
N ILE A 30 -7.03 2.69 -11.29
CA ILE A 30 -8.40 3.13 -11.54
C ILE A 30 -8.76 4.33 -10.68
N ASN A 31 -8.78 4.16 -9.35
CA ASN A 31 -9.30 5.20 -8.45
C ASN A 31 -8.46 6.49 -8.48
N ALA A 32 -7.13 6.38 -8.37
CA ALA A 32 -6.26 7.55 -8.37
C ALA A 32 -6.35 8.31 -9.71
N THR A 33 -6.37 7.58 -10.83
CA THR A 33 -6.46 8.18 -12.17
C THR A 33 -7.82 8.81 -12.41
N ALA A 34 -8.91 8.12 -12.10
CA ALA A 34 -10.27 8.62 -12.30
C ALA A 34 -10.52 9.86 -11.44
N SER A 35 -10.25 9.78 -10.13
CA SER A 35 -10.47 10.90 -9.22
C SER A 35 -9.58 12.11 -9.53
N PHE A 36 -8.34 11.92 -9.98
CA PHE A 36 -7.46 13.01 -10.39
C PHE A 36 -7.99 13.76 -11.63
N LYS A 37 -8.64 13.02 -12.56
CA LYS A 37 -9.19 13.60 -13.80
C LYS A 37 -10.54 14.28 -13.62
N THR A 38 -11.34 13.81 -12.64
CA THR A 38 -12.73 14.25 -12.47
C THR A 38 -12.95 15.23 -11.35
N LEU A 39 -12.09 15.23 -10.33
CA LEU A 39 -12.24 16.09 -9.17
C LEU A 39 -11.32 17.32 -9.26
N GLU A 40 -11.80 18.45 -8.72
CA GLU A 40 -10.93 19.60 -8.48
C GLU A 40 -9.80 19.22 -7.50
N ARG A 41 -8.66 19.91 -7.60
CA ARG A 41 -7.48 19.64 -6.75
C ARG A 41 -7.77 19.61 -5.25
N PRO A 42 -8.57 20.50 -4.67
CA PRO A 42 -8.92 20.44 -3.25
C PRO A 42 -9.74 19.20 -2.88
N GLN A 43 -10.72 18.85 -3.73
CA GLN A 43 -11.58 17.68 -3.54
C GLN A 43 -10.78 16.39 -3.67
N PHE A 44 -9.93 16.29 -4.71
CA PHE A 44 -9.00 15.17 -4.88
C PHE A 44 -8.12 14.99 -3.64
N ALA A 45 -7.48 16.04 -3.14
CA ALA A 45 -6.63 15.96 -1.96
C ALA A 45 -7.40 15.52 -0.70
N THR A 46 -8.65 15.94 -0.55
CA THR A 46 -9.52 15.54 0.57
C THR A 46 -9.88 14.05 0.47
N LEU A 47 -10.24 13.57 -0.73
CA LEU A 47 -10.53 12.17 -0.98
C LEU A 47 -9.30 11.29 -0.70
N GLN A 48 -8.13 11.67 -1.20
CA GLN A 48 -6.90 10.91 -0.96
C GLN A 48 -6.55 10.86 0.55
N ARG A 49 -6.73 11.97 1.28
CA ARG A 49 -6.52 12.00 2.72
C ARG A 49 -7.42 11.03 3.49
N ALA A 50 -8.65 10.80 3.00
CA ALA A 50 -9.58 9.86 3.60
C ALA A 50 -9.27 8.39 3.25
N ILE A 51 -8.79 8.11 2.02
CA ILE A 51 -8.53 6.75 1.53
C ILE A 51 -7.21 6.18 2.04
N PHE A 52 -6.13 6.97 2.03
CA PHE A 52 -4.78 6.45 2.30
C PHE A 52 -4.59 5.78 3.66
N PRO A 53 -5.22 6.21 4.77
CA PRO A 53 -5.10 5.47 6.04
C PRO A 53 -5.55 4.02 5.94
N ALA A 54 -6.70 3.77 5.29
CA ALA A 54 -7.21 2.43 5.06
C ALA A 54 -6.36 1.66 4.04
N TYR A 55 -5.96 2.31 2.96
CA TYR A 55 -5.14 1.73 1.88
C TYR A 55 -3.80 1.20 2.40
N PHE A 56 -3.04 2.01 3.14
CA PHE A 56 -1.77 1.58 3.72
C PHE A 56 -1.95 0.65 4.93
N GLY A 57 -3.05 0.79 5.66
CA GLY A 57 -3.43 -0.15 6.72
C GLY A 57 -3.64 -1.57 6.17
N ILE A 58 -4.34 -1.70 5.05
CA ILE A 58 -4.51 -2.98 4.33
C ILE A 58 -3.15 -3.57 3.93
N GLN A 59 -2.25 -2.77 3.37
CA GLN A 59 -0.90 -3.21 2.97
C GLN A 59 -0.03 -3.63 4.16
N THR A 60 -0.32 -3.13 5.36
CA THR A 60 0.43 -3.49 6.57
C THR A 60 -0.18 -4.71 7.26
N ILE A 61 -1.51 -4.80 7.32
CA ILE A 61 -2.20 -5.85 8.10
C ILE A 61 -2.28 -7.16 7.31
N LEU A 62 -2.60 -7.10 6.01
CA LEU A 62 -2.84 -8.32 5.24
C LEU A 62 -1.62 -9.21 5.02
N PRO A 63 -0.36 -8.74 4.88
CA PRO A 63 0.79 -9.64 4.86
C PRO A 63 0.94 -10.45 6.17
N VAL A 64 0.55 -9.89 7.30
CA VAL A 64 0.51 -10.64 8.59
C VAL A 64 -0.59 -11.71 8.54
N ALA A 65 -1.79 -11.36 8.07
CA ALA A 65 -2.86 -12.34 7.88
C ALA A 65 -2.45 -13.46 6.90
N LEU A 66 -1.75 -13.12 5.81
CA LEU A 66 -1.20 -14.08 4.85
C LEU A 66 -0.17 -15.02 5.49
N ALA A 67 0.72 -14.51 6.34
CA ALA A 67 1.67 -15.34 7.07
C ALA A 67 0.96 -16.27 8.07
N LEU A 68 -0.06 -15.79 8.77
CA LEU A 68 -0.85 -16.58 9.73
C LEU A 68 -1.69 -17.66 9.06
N THR A 69 -2.22 -17.37 7.87
CA THR A 69 -3.10 -18.27 7.13
C THR A 69 -2.40 -19.07 6.04
N TYR A 70 -1.05 -19.03 6.00
CA TYR A 70 -0.28 -19.70 4.96
C TYR A 70 -0.63 -21.19 4.84
N PRO A 71 -1.04 -21.66 3.66
CA PRO A 71 -1.40 -23.04 3.46
C PRO A 71 -0.14 -23.91 3.45
N GLY A 72 0.01 -24.75 4.44
CA GLY A 72 1.07 -25.75 4.46
C GLY A 72 0.82 -26.87 3.43
N SER A 73 1.81 -27.73 3.27
CA SER A 73 1.72 -28.98 2.54
C SER A 73 2.05 -30.16 3.47
N ARG A 74 2.05 -31.40 2.93
CA ARG A 74 2.48 -32.57 3.71
C ARG A 74 3.91 -32.47 4.24
N ILE A 75 4.76 -31.64 3.60
CA ILE A 75 6.19 -31.49 3.91
C ILE A 75 6.47 -30.14 4.59
N VAL A 76 5.66 -29.14 4.34
CA VAL A 76 5.84 -27.75 4.84
C VAL A 76 4.76 -27.44 5.85
N ALA A 77 5.15 -26.97 7.04
CA ALA A 77 4.22 -26.51 8.07
C ALA A 77 3.32 -25.39 7.56
N SER A 78 2.10 -25.30 8.11
CA SER A 78 1.17 -24.20 7.84
C SER A 78 1.43 -22.99 8.75
N GLY A 79 0.83 -21.85 8.41
CA GLY A 79 0.92 -20.62 9.20
C GLY A 79 2.31 -19.99 9.21
N ILE A 80 2.63 -19.26 10.26
CA ILE A 80 3.90 -18.50 10.40
C ILE A 80 5.13 -19.42 10.24
N GLN A 81 5.07 -20.63 10.76
CA GLN A 81 6.18 -21.56 10.70
C GLN A 81 6.51 -21.93 9.25
N GLY A 82 5.52 -22.22 8.43
CA GLY A 82 5.72 -22.48 7.01
C GLY A 82 6.01 -21.22 6.21
N ALA A 83 5.36 -20.10 6.51
CA ALA A 83 5.51 -18.86 5.76
C ALA A 83 6.89 -18.22 5.98
N LEU A 84 7.33 -18.08 7.23
CA LEU A 84 8.47 -17.23 7.59
C LEU A 84 9.71 -18.00 8.06
N LEU A 85 9.54 -19.18 8.71
CA LEU A 85 10.64 -19.90 9.34
C LEU A 85 11.17 -21.06 8.49
N ASN A 86 10.46 -21.44 7.43
CA ASN A 86 10.92 -22.49 6.54
C ASN A 86 11.93 -21.92 5.51
N GLU A 87 13.15 -22.48 5.49
CA GLU A 87 14.21 -22.01 4.59
C GLU A 87 13.83 -22.13 3.11
N ALA A 88 13.08 -23.15 2.72
CA ALA A 88 12.62 -23.34 1.35
C ALA A 88 11.67 -22.21 0.88
N ASN A 89 10.99 -21.54 1.82
CA ASN A 89 10.05 -20.46 1.52
C ASN A 89 10.65 -19.07 1.72
N ARG A 90 11.93 -18.97 2.08
CA ARG A 90 12.58 -17.69 2.40
C ARG A 90 12.42 -16.64 1.30
N TRP A 91 12.69 -17.00 0.06
CA TRP A 91 12.66 -16.07 -1.07
C TRP A 91 11.28 -15.98 -1.73
N ASP A 92 10.53 -17.04 -1.71
CA ASP A 92 9.27 -17.16 -2.45
C ASP A 92 8.06 -16.68 -1.64
N VAL A 93 8.16 -16.72 -0.31
CA VAL A 93 7.07 -16.36 0.61
C VAL A 93 7.50 -15.32 1.62
N ALA A 94 8.53 -15.60 2.44
CA ALA A 94 8.91 -14.70 3.53
C ALA A 94 9.39 -13.35 3.02
N ALA A 95 10.27 -13.31 2.02
CA ALA A 95 10.80 -12.05 1.49
C ALA A 95 9.71 -11.17 0.86
N PRO A 96 8.80 -11.64 -0.02
CA PRO A 96 7.70 -10.84 -0.51
C PRO A 96 6.77 -10.33 0.60
N LEU A 97 6.34 -11.19 1.55
CA LEU A 97 5.47 -10.77 2.64
C LEU A 97 6.12 -9.72 3.55
N ALA A 98 7.41 -9.92 3.90
CA ALA A 98 8.17 -8.94 4.67
C ALA A 98 8.32 -7.61 3.90
N THR A 99 8.58 -7.65 2.59
CA THR A 99 8.65 -6.46 1.74
C THR A 99 7.34 -5.69 1.75
N ILE A 100 6.20 -6.37 1.54
CA ILE A 100 4.87 -5.75 1.54
C ILE A 100 4.60 -5.10 2.91
N PHE A 101 4.88 -5.83 3.99
CA PHE A 101 4.68 -5.32 5.36
C PHE A 101 5.51 -4.07 5.64
N VAL A 102 6.82 -4.13 5.38
CA VAL A 102 7.76 -3.04 5.70
C VAL A 102 7.45 -1.80 4.86
N THR A 103 7.23 -1.94 3.57
CA THR A 103 6.92 -0.81 2.68
C THR A 103 5.56 -0.21 2.99
N GLY A 104 4.55 -1.04 3.28
CA GLY A 104 3.24 -0.60 3.75
C GLY A 104 3.32 0.16 5.08
N LEU A 105 4.06 -0.37 6.05
CA LEU A 105 4.25 0.26 7.35
C LEU A 105 4.99 1.61 7.25
N ILE A 106 6.04 1.71 6.44
CA ILE A 106 6.75 2.98 6.21
C ILE A 106 5.80 4.01 5.58
N ASN A 107 5.00 3.61 4.61
CA ASN A 107 3.99 4.48 4.01
C ASN A 107 2.95 4.92 5.05
N TRP A 108 2.45 4.01 5.86
CA TRP A 108 1.39 4.30 6.84
C TRP A 108 1.88 5.14 8.00
N ALA A 109 3.01 4.73 8.63
CA ALA A 109 3.48 5.34 9.87
C ALA A 109 4.35 6.59 9.66
N TYR A 110 4.98 6.74 8.48
CA TYR A 110 5.89 7.85 8.21
C TYR A 110 5.46 8.71 7.01
N CYS A 111 5.35 8.14 5.81
CA CYS A 111 5.10 8.96 4.61
C CYS A 111 3.75 9.66 4.66
N LEU A 112 2.70 8.98 5.12
CA LEU A 112 1.34 9.52 5.20
C LEU A 112 1.24 10.73 6.15
N PRO A 113 1.64 10.65 7.43
CA PRO A 113 1.57 11.80 8.33
C PRO A 113 2.46 12.96 7.87
N VAL A 114 3.65 12.70 7.34
CA VAL A 114 4.53 13.73 6.79
C VAL A 114 3.89 14.42 5.58
N THR A 115 3.32 13.66 4.64
CA THR A 115 2.62 14.20 3.47
C THR A 115 1.44 15.07 3.89
N ASN A 116 0.64 14.63 4.86
CA ASN A 116 -0.48 15.39 5.40
C ASN A 116 -0.01 16.70 6.03
N SER A 117 1.03 16.67 6.86
CA SER A 117 1.61 17.86 7.49
C SER A 117 2.10 18.88 6.45
N ILE A 118 2.83 18.43 5.42
CA ILE A 118 3.30 19.30 4.34
C ILE A 118 2.10 19.89 3.56
N THR A 119 1.07 19.09 3.31
CA THR A 119 -0.15 19.54 2.63
C THR A 119 -0.88 20.62 3.43
N ASP A 120 -0.96 20.47 4.74
CA ASP A 120 -1.58 21.49 5.61
C ASP A 120 -0.76 22.79 5.62
N LYS A 121 0.59 22.71 5.65
CA LYS A 121 1.49 23.88 5.51
C LYS A 121 1.32 24.57 4.15
N ARG A 122 1.22 23.80 3.05
CA ARG A 122 0.97 24.35 1.71
C ARG A 122 -0.36 25.10 1.66
N ARG A 123 -1.44 24.53 2.24
CA ARG A 123 -2.75 25.21 2.32
C ARG A 123 -2.69 26.51 3.15
N ALA A 124 -1.92 26.52 4.23
CA ALA A 124 -1.70 27.74 5.01
C ALA A 124 -0.93 28.81 4.21
N GLN A 125 0.10 28.39 3.46
CA GLN A 125 0.90 29.30 2.63
C GLN A 125 0.10 29.82 1.43
N GLU A 126 -0.77 29.01 0.82
CA GLU A 126 -1.69 29.44 -0.24
C GLU A 126 -2.56 30.63 0.20
N LYS A 127 -3.03 30.59 1.45
CA LYS A 127 -3.82 31.72 2.02
C LYS A 127 -3.00 33.00 2.21
N LYS A 128 -1.71 32.87 2.57
CA LYS A 128 -0.80 34.01 2.74
C LYS A 128 -0.41 34.63 1.39
N ASP A 129 -0.10 33.76 0.42
CA ASP A 129 0.35 34.20 -0.90
C ASP A 129 -0.80 34.66 -1.81
N GLY A 130 -2.05 34.35 -1.46
CA GLY A 130 -3.22 34.58 -2.33
C GLY A 130 -3.15 33.71 -3.62
N LYS A 131 -2.32 32.69 -3.65
CA LYS A 131 -1.99 31.88 -4.83
C LYS A 131 -1.94 30.41 -4.47
N LYS A 132 -2.46 29.55 -5.35
CA LYS A 132 -2.50 28.11 -5.13
C LYS A 132 -1.13 27.46 -5.40
N SER A 133 -0.84 26.39 -4.68
CA SER A 133 0.44 25.65 -4.80
C SER A 133 0.68 25.01 -6.17
N TRP A 134 -0.34 24.90 -6.99
CA TRP A 134 -0.31 24.36 -8.36
C TRP A 134 -0.48 25.41 -9.46
N ASP A 135 -0.60 26.70 -9.12
CA ASP A 135 -0.66 27.78 -10.11
C ASP A 135 0.70 27.95 -10.82
N ALA A 136 0.69 28.70 -11.92
CA ALA A 136 1.93 28.97 -12.66
C ALA A 136 2.93 29.76 -11.80
N ALA A 137 4.23 29.51 -12.01
CA ALA A 137 5.31 30.28 -11.37
C ALA A 137 5.22 31.79 -11.71
N PRO A 138 5.80 32.70 -10.91
CA PRO A 138 6.62 32.43 -9.73
C PRO A 138 5.80 32.20 -8.44
N HIS A 139 6.35 31.38 -7.55
CA HIS A 139 5.84 31.19 -6.18
C HIS A 139 6.78 31.83 -5.17
N SER A 140 6.27 32.09 -3.96
CA SER A 140 7.11 32.48 -2.81
C SER A 140 8.20 31.43 -2.53
N GLN A 141 9.32 31.83 -1.96
CA GLN A 141 10.39 30.89 -1.60
C GLN A 141 9.90 29.79 -0.66
N GLU A 142 9.01 30.14 0.27
CA GLU A 142 8.39 29.19 1.19
C GLU A 142 7.54 28.15 0.43
N MET A 143 6.68 28.60 -0.49
CA MET A 143 5.87 27.69 -1.30
C MET A 143 6.74 26.79 -2.18
N GLN A 144 7.82 27.31 -2.76
CA GLN A 144 8.78 26.49 -3.54
C GLN A 144 9.40 25.39 -2.69
N SER A 145 9.84 25.73 -1.46
CA SER A 145 10.36 24.79 -0.49
C SER A 145 9.36 23.69 -0.13
N LEU A 146 8.11 24.07 0.17
CA LEU A 146 7.03 23.14 0.49
C LEU A 146 6.66 22.23 -0.68
N ASN A 147 6.64 22.76 -1.91
CA ASN A 147 6.40 21.98 -3.12
C ASN A 147 7.51 20.93 -3.34
N LYS A 148 8.78 21.30 -3.12
CA LYS A 148 9.92 20.39 -3.20
C LYS A 148 9.85 19.28 -2.13
N GLN A 149 9.51 19.64 -0.89
CA GLN A 149 9.32 18.67 0.19
C GLN A 149 8.18 17.70 -0.12
N PHE A 150 7.04 18.21 -0.59
CA PHE A 150 5.91 17.39 -1.01
C PHE A 150 6.30 16.42 -2.13
N GLY A 151 6.94 16.92 -3.19
CA GLY A 151 7.40 16.10 -4.32
C GLY A 151 8.34 14.98 -3.87
N LYS A 152 9.27 15.27 -2.93
CA LYS A 152 10.20 14.27 -2.40
C LYS A 152 9.47 13.17 -1.63
N ILE A 153 8.64 13.52 -0.66
CA ILE A 153 7.96 12.51 0.18
C ILE A 153 6.92 11.71 -0.64
N HIS A 154 6.22 12.37 -1.55
CA HIS A 154 5.28 11.72 -2.46
C HIS A 154 6.00 10.75 -3.40
N GLY A 155 7.15 11.14 -3.96
CA GLY A 155 7.98 10.26 -4.80
C GLY A 155 8.47 9.02 -4.05
N ILE A 156 8.94 9.19 -2.80
CA ILE A 156 9.34 8.06 -1.93
C ILE A 156 8.15 7.14 -1.68
N SER A 157 7.00 7.68 -1.27
CA SER A 157 5.79 6.91 -1.01
C SER A 157 5.31 6.14 -2.26
N SER A 158 5.36 6.76 -3.43
CA SER A 158 4.98 6.14 -4.70
C SER A 158 5.93 5.01 -5.08
N LEU A 159 7.24 5.17 -4.87
CA LEU A 159 8.23 4.12 -5.12
C LEU A 159 8.02 2.92 -4.19
N LEU A 160 7.82 3.17 -2.89
CA LEU A 160 7.51 2.12 -1.92
C LEU A 160 6.23 1.38 -2.33
N ASN A 161 5.21 2.09 -2.79
CA ASN A 161 3.95 1.51 -3.26
C ASN A 161 4.15 0.62 -4.50
N LEU A 162 5.00 1.03 -5.44
CA LEU A 162 5.38 0.22 -6.58
C LEU A 162 6.10 -1.06 -6.15
N VAL A 163 7.05 -0.97 -5.22
CA VAL A 163 7.75 -2.13 -4.64
C VAL A 163 6.76 -3.07 -3.96
N THR A 164 5.80 -2.53 -3.20
CA THR A 164 4.73 -3.31 -2.58
C THR A 164 3.91 -4.08 -3.62
N LEU A 165 3.51 -3.43 -4.70
CA LEU A 165 2.73 -4.06 -5.77
C LEU A 165 3.51 -5.19 -6.46
N ILE A 166 4.79 -4.95 -6.79
CA ILE A 166 5.67 -5.97 -7.40
C ILE A 166 5.79 -7.17 -6.46
N ALA A 167 6.07 -6.94 -5.17
CA ALA A 167 6.17 -8.02 -4.18
C ALA A 167 4.86 -8.80 -4.04
N THR A 168 3.70 -8.12 -4.10
CA THR A 168 2.38 -8.77 -4.05
C THR A 168 2.13 -9.63 -5.29
N ILE A 169 2.50 -9.16 -6.48
CA ILE A 169 2.40 -9.95 -7.71
C ILE A 169 3.33 -11.16 -7.66
N THR A 170 4.60 -10.97 -7.25
CA THR A 170 5.56 -12.06 -7.09
C THR A 170 5.05 -13.14 -6.14
N TYR A 171 4.49 -12.71 -5.00
CA TYR A 171 3.85 -13.64 -4.06
C TYR A 171 2.70 -14.41 -4.71
N GLY A 172 1.88 -13.76 -5.54
CA GLY A 172 0.78 -14.39 -6.27
C GLY A 172 1.22 -15.48 -7.24
N PHE A 173 2.32 -15.28 -7.96
CA PHE A 173 2.91 -16.33 -8.80
C PHE A 173 3.32 -17.55 -7.97
N ASN A 174 3.99 -17.33 -6.84
CA ASN A 174 4.37 -18.42 -5.95
C ASN A 174 3.15 -19.11 -5.33
N LEU A 175 2.11 -18.36 -4.98
CA LEU A 175 0.86 -18.93 -4.49
C LEU A 175 0.17 -19.81 -5.54
N SER A 176 0.21 -19.43 -6.82
CA SER A 176 -0.42 -20.18 -7.91
C SER A 176 0.17 -21.60 -8.08
N THR A 177 1.44 -21.80 -7.79
CA THR A 177 2.08 -23.14 -7.86
C THR A 177 1.57 -24.09 -6.79
N ARG A 178 0.85 -23.60 -5.78
CA ARG A 178 0.29 -24.39 -4.67
C ARG A 178 -1.21 -24.68 -4.84
N LEU A 179 -1.82 -24.13 -5.89
CA LEU A 179 -3.22 -24.38 -6.24
C LEU A 179 -3.36 -25.54 -7.24
N GLN A 180 -2.24 -26.06 -7.71
CA GLN A 180 -2.15 -27.26 -8.55
C GLN A 180 -1.98 -28.48 -7.64
#